data_a523f6654776c825abcfafbd771e13e2
#
_entry.id   a523f6654776c825abcfafbd771e13e2
#
_cell.length_a   1.000
_cell.length_b   1.000
_cell.length_c   1.000
_cell.angle_alpha   90.00
_cell.angle_beta   90.00
_cell.angle_gamma   90.00
#
_symmetry.space_group_name_H-M   'P 1'
#
loop_
_entity.id
_entity.type
_entity.pdbx_description
1 polymer ?
#
loop_
_entity_poly.entity_id
_entity_poly.type
_entity_poly.pdbx_seq_one_letter_code
_entity_poly.pdbx_strand_id
1 'polypeptide(L)'
;SQLYQLRGRVGRSGRMAYAFLLYRKDKLLKEIAEKRLAAIREFTDLGSGFKIAMRDLELRGAGNLLGAEQHGHMNAVGYDLYCKMLSEAVKEAKGIHTMEDFETTIDLNMDAFIPDSYISNEYQKLDIYKRIAGIETQQDYDDMLEELLDRFGEMPKAVLNLLVIARMKAQAHRCYVVEIKQIARDMKITLYERAKLNPAGIPVLMQKYRRGLQFKNEQEPKFIFTPEGAGNTLTALTDFLTELESLVEE
;
A
#
# COMPACT_ATOMS: atom_id res chain seq x y z
N SER A 1 15.23 -4.03 -4.88
CA SER A 1 14.98 -5.44 -5.17
C SER A 1 16.29 -6.22 -5.26
N GLN A 2 16.28 -7.51 -4.88
CA GLN A 2 17.48 -8.37 -4.85
C GLN A 2 18.23 -8.40 -6.18
N LEU A 3 17.54 -8.44 -7.32
CA LEU A 3 18.15 -8.45 -8.65
C LEU A 3 18.99 -7.18 -8.93
N TYR A 4 18.53 -6.04 -8.48
CA TYR A 4 19.29 -4.79 -8.61
C TYR A 4 20.52 -4.77 -7.71
N GLN A 5 20.40 -5.25 -6.48
CA GLN A 5 21.54 -5.40 -5.56
C GLN A 5 22.60 -6.34 -6.10
N LEU A 6 22.19 -7.48 -6.71
CA LEU A 6 23.10 -8.40 -7.38
C LEU A 6 23.79 -7.74 -8.57
N ARG A 7 23.05 -6.99 -9.42
CA ARG A 7 23.63 -6.22 -10.51
C ARG A 7 24.61 -5.16 -10.00
N GLY A 8 24.28 -4.46 -8.90
CA GLY A 8 25.16 -3.45 -8.28
C GLY A 8 26.45 -4.00 -7.68
N ARG A 9 26.64 -5.33 -7.67
CA ARG A 9 27.91 -6.01 -7.31
C ARG A 9 28.87 -6.14 -8.48
N VAL A 10 28.38 -5.97 -9.70
CA VAL A 10 29.15 -6.11 -10.96
C VAL A 10 29.58 -4.70 -11.44
N GLY A 11 30.80 -4.57 -11.96
CA GLY A 11 31.27 -3.32 -12.56
C GLY A 11 31.73 -2.24 -11.56
N ARG A 12 32.25 -2.62 -10.41
CA ARG A 12 32.83 -1.70 -9.41
C ARG A 12 34.24 -1.21 -9.72
N SER A 13 34.88 -1.78 -10.71
CA SER A 13 36.18 -1.32 -11.23
C SER A 13 35.95 -0.63 -12.58
N GLY A 14 36.87 0.22 -13.03
CA GLY A 14 36.78 0.92 -14.32
C GLY A 14 36.76 0.00 -15.58
N ARG A 15 36.46 -1.28 -15.41
CA ARG A 15 36.35 -2.27 -16.49
C ARG A 15 34.91 -2.59 -16.76
N MET A 16 34.56 -2.79 -18.05
CA MET A 16 33.24 -3.24 -18.47
C MET A 16 32.95 -4.64 -17.91
N ALA A 17 31.79 -4.79 -17.29
CA ALA A 17 31.37 -6.07 -16.71
C ALA A 17 29.90 -6.37 -17.06
N TYR A 18 29.55 -7.64 -17.10
CA TYR A 18 28.25 -8.13 -17.51
C TYR A 18 27.58 -8.92 -16.40
N ALA A 19 26.27 -8.72 -16.24
CA ALA A 19 25.42 -9.53 -15.37
C ALA A 19 24.41 -10.31 -16.22
N PHE A 20 24.39 -11.64 -16.09
CA PHE A 20 23.46 -12.51 -16.80
C PHE A 20 22.39 -13.01 -15.84
N LEU A 21 21.12 -12.73 -16.14
CA LEU A 21 19.97 -13.22 -15.41
C LEU A 21 19.40 -14.43 -16.14
N LEU A 22 19.61 -15.62 -15.56
CA LEU A 22 19.18 -16.88 -16.15
C LEU A 22 17.81 -17.29 -15.59
N TYR A 23 16.92 -17.74 -16.46
CA TYR A 23 15.65 -18.34 -16.10
C TYR A 23 15.34 -19.55 -16.99
N ARG A 24 14.50 -20.47 -16.50
CA ARG A 24 14.14 -21.67 -17.26
C ARG A 24 13.26 -21.30 -18.44
N LYS A 25 13.62 -21.77 -19.65
CA LYS A 25 12.91 -21.51 -20.91
C LYS A 25 11.47 -22.03 -20.89
N ASP A 26 11.23 -23.13 -20.17
CA ASP A 26 9.93 -23.82 -20.11
C ASP A 26 8.98 -23.24 -19.05
N LYS A 27 9.42 -22.22 -18.29
CA LYS A 27 8.61 -21.59 -17.26
C LYS A 27 8.07 -20.27 -17.78
N LEU A 28 6.74 -20.21 -18.01
CA LEU A 28 6.05 -18.96 -18.27
C LEU A 28 6.31 -18.00 -17.11
N LEU A 29 6.99 -16.92 -17.39
CA LEU A 29 7.20 -15.86 -16.41
C LEU A 29 5.84 -15.19 -16.15
N LYS A 30 5.53 -14.94 -14.87
CA LYS A 30 4.37 -14.10 -14.54
C LYS A 30 4.61 -12.69 -15.13
N GLU A 31 3.56 -12.05 -15.61
CA GLU A 31 3.62 -10.71 -16.23
C GLU A 31 4.42 -9.70 -15.39
N ILE A 32 4.24 -9.70 -14.08
CA ILE A 32 5.02 -8.87 -13.14
C ILE A 32 6.53 -9.18 -13.20
N ALA A 33 6.91 -10.45 -13.37
CA ALA A 33 8.33 -10.84 -13.47
C ALA A 33 8.94 -10.35 -14.78
N GLU A 34 8.21 -10.42 -15.89
CA GLU A 34 8.63 -9.89 -17.19
C GLU A 34 8.82 -8.38 -17.15
N LYS A 35 7.85 -7.65 -16.60
CA LYS A 35 7.92 -6.18 -16.41
C LYS A 35 9.12 -5.78 -15.55
N ARG A 36 9.42 -6.53 -14.49
CA ARG A 36 10.61 -6.30 -13.63
C ARG A 36 11.93 -6.56 -14.35
N LEU A 37 12.01 -7.59 -15.17
CA LEU A 37 13.19 -7.87 -15.98
C LEU A 37 13.40 -6.81 -17.06
N ALA A 38 12.31 -6.35 -17.69
CA ALA A 38 12.33 -5.26 -18.64
C ALA A 38 12.85 -3.96 -18.00
N ALA A 39 12.37 -3.59 -16.81
CA ALA A 39 12.85 -2.43 -16.08
C ALA A 39 14.36 -2.50 -15.74
N ILE A 40 14.88 -3.67 -15.33
CA ILE A 40 16.32 -3.84 -15.06
C ILE A 40 17.15 -3.70 -16.35
N ARG A 41 16.60 -4.12 -17.49
CA ARG A 41 17.25 -4.00 -18.80
C ARG A 41 17.24 -2.58 -19.36
N GLU A 42 16.14 -1.86 -19.13
CA GLU A 42 15.96 -0.48 -19.59
C GLU A 42 16.88 0.49 -18.84
N PHE A 43 16.99 0.34 -17.53
CA PHE A 43 17.77 1.23 -16.67
C PHE A 43 19.19 0.69 -16.46
N THR A 44 20.05 0.81 -17.48
CA THR A 44 21.43 0.29 -17.46
C THR A 44 22.45 1.24 -16.86
N ASP A 45 22.15 2.54 -16.73
CA ASP A 45 23.08 3.56 -16.28
C ASP A 45 23.44 3.46 -14.79
N LEU A 46 24.65 3.87 -14.45
CA LEU A 46 25.10 4.04 -13.06
C LEU A 46 24.20 5.07 -12.35
N GLY A 47 23.64 4.69 -11.19
CA GLY A 47 22.73 5.56 -10.45
C GLY A 47 21.23 5.34 -10.75
N SER A 48 20.88 4.49 -11.72
CA SER A 48 19.49 4.17 -12.06
C SER A 48 18.72 3.37 -10.99
N GLY A 49 19.32 3.12 -9.83
CA GLY A 49 18.69 2.40 -8.72
C GLY A 49 17.39 3.02 -8.25
N PHE A 50 17.35 4.33 -8.24
CA PHE A 50 16.15 5.08 -7.91
C PHE A 50 15.04 4.86 -8.95
N LYS A 51 15.34 4.91 -10.24
CA LYS A 51 14.37 4.66 -11.33
C LYS A 51 13.81 3.26 -11.29
N ILE A 52 14.67 2.28 -11.00
CA ILE A 52 14.24 0.87 -10.86
C ILE A 52 13.36 0.70 -9.61
N ALA A 53 13.68 1.37 -8.50
CA ALA A 53 12.86 1.34 -7.30
C ALA A 53 11.49 1.97 -7.54
N MET A 54 11.43 3.11 -8.24
CA MET A 54 10.18 3.74 -8.65
C MET A 54 9.36 2.85 -9.58
N ARG A 55 10.00 2.21 -10.55
CA ARG A 55 9.31 1.28 -11.47
C ARG A 55 8.80 0.01 -10.77
N ASP A 56 9.56 -0.53 -9.82
CA ASP A 56 9.11 -1.66 -8.99
C ASP A 56 7.90 -1.26 -8.13
N LEU A 57 7.88 -0.03 -7.64
CA LEU A 57 6.78 0.58 -6.91
C LEU A 57 5.51 0.67 -7.76
N GLU A 58 5.61 1.23 -8.97
CA GLU A 58 4.52 1.31 -9.93
C GLU A 58 3.94 -0.07 -10.29
N LEU A 59 4.82 -1.07 -10.45
CA LEU A 59 4.43 -2.44 -10.81
C LEU A 59 3.76 -3.22 -9.67
N ARG A 60 4.02 -2.84 -8.42
CA ARG A 60 3.41 -3.49 -7.24
C ARG A 60 2.05 -2.90 -6.87
N GLY A 61 1.73 -1.70 -7.39
CA GLY A 61 0.55 -0.94 -6.95
C GLY A 61 0.71 -0.36 -5.54
N ALA A 62 -0.28 0.43 -5.11
CA ALA A 62 -0.23 1.19 -3.86
C ALA A 62 -0.26 0.32 -2.58
N GLY A 63 -0.76 -0.91 -2.65
CA GLY A 63 -0.87 -1.79 -1.48
C GLY A 63 0.47 -2.10 -0.81
N ASN A 64 1.55 -2.24 -1.61
CA ASN A 64 2.90 -2.50 -1.10
C ASN A 64 3.71 -1.23 -0.81
N LEU A 65 3.25 -0.07 -1.24
CA LEU A 65 3.87 1.23 -0.96
C LEU A 65 3.74 1.62 0.50
N LEU A 66 2.66 1.18 1.09
CA LEU A 66 2.21 1.51 2.43
C LEU A 66 2.55 0.40 3.45
N GLY A 67 3.34 -0.62 3.07
CA GLY A 67 3.74 -1.75 3.93
C GLY A 67 5.25 -1.86 4.18
N ALA A 68 5.64 -2.64 5.20
CA ALA A 68 6.97 -2.73 5.84
C ALA A 68 8.15 -3.20 4.96
N GLU A 69 7.99 -3.52 3.68
CA GLU A 69 9.09 -4.07 2.85
C GLU A 69 9.94 -3.01 2.13
N GLN A 70 10.19 -1.84 2.71
CA GLN A 70 11.16 -0.87 2.18
C GLN A 70 12.59 -1.12 2.70
N HIS A 71 13.14 -2.27 2.48
CA HIS A 71 14.56 -2.56 2.76
C HIS A 71 15.47 -2.14 1.61
N GLY A 72 15.67 -0.83 1.40
CA GLY A 72 16.54 -0.39 0.30
C GLY A 72 17.14 1.03 0.35
N HIS A 73 16.64 1.92 1.21
CA HIS A 73 17.18 3.27 1.34
C HIS A 73 17.59 3.57 2.79
N MET A 74 18.66 2.92 3.25
CA MET A 74 19.08 2.92 4.67
C MET A 74 19.42 4.29 5.29
N ASN A 75 19.66 5.34 4.53
CA ASN A 75 20.03 6.64 5.12
C ASN A 75 18.86 7.63 5.26
N ALA A 76 17.85 7.59 4.40
CA ALA A 76 16.65 8.44 4.55
C ALA A 76 15.59 7.77 5.44
N VAL A 77 15.42 6.45 5.31
CA VAL A 77 14.50 5.64 6.12
C VAL A 77 14.93 5.60 7.60
N GLY A 78 16.24 5.63 7.90
CA GLY A 78 16.74 5.66 9.27
C GLY A 78 16.29 6.89 10.05
N TYR A 79 16.25 8.07 9.41
CA TYR A 79 15.82 9.30 10.07
C TYR A 79 14.28 9.34 10.22
N ASP A 80 13.54 8.98 9.19
CA ASP A 80 12.07 8.94 9.24
C ASP A 80 11.59 7.90 10.25
N LEU A 81 12.22 6.71 10.29
CA LEU A 81 11.94 5.68 11.30
C LEU A 81 12.29 6.16 12.70
N TYR A 82 13.45 6.81 12.88
CA TYR A 82 13.85 7.38 14.17
C TYR A 82 12.86 8.46 14.65
N CYS A 83 12.43 9.36 13.75
CA CYS A 83 11.43 10.38 14.10
C CYS A 83 10.08 9.76 14.44
N LYS A 84 9.67 8.70 13.75
CA LYS A 84 8.44 7.94 14.06
C LYS A 84 8.56 7.28 15.43
N MET A 85 9.62 6.53 15.70
CA MET A 85 9.87 5.90 17.00
C MET A 85 9.96 6.91 18.15
N LEU A 86 10.59 8.08 17.91
CA LEU A 86 10.65 9.15 18.91
C LEU A 86 9.26 9.76 19.16
N SER A 87 8.46 9.97 18.11
CA SER A 87 7.09 10.45 18.23
C SER A 87 6.21 9.45 19.00
N GLU A 88 6.35 8.15 18.73
CA GLU A 88 5.65 7.07 19.43
C GLU A 88 6.05 7.02 20.91
N ALA A 89 7.35 7.06 21.20
CA ALA A 89 7.86 7.08 22.57
C ALA A 89 7.40 8.32 23.36
N VAL A 90 7.31 9.49 22.70
CA VAL A 90 6.77 10.72 23.31
C VAL A 90 5.27 10.60 23.58
N LYS A 91 4.50 10.00 22.68
CA LYS A 91 3.07 9.74 22.85
C LYS A 91 2.84 8.78 24.02
N GLU A 92 3.61 7.68 24.08
CA GLU A 92 3.57 6.70 25.17
C GLU A 92 3.92 7.33 26.52
N ALA A 93 4.99 8.15 26.57
CA ALA A 93 5.39 8.88 27.79
C ALA A 93 4.33 9.91 28.25
N LYS A 94 3.48 10.39 27.34
CA LYS A 94 2.33 11.28 27.66
C LYS A 94 1.08 10.52 28.04
N GLY A 95 1.12 9.17 28.12
CA GLY A 95 -0.05 8.32 28.43
C GLY A 95 -1.07 8.25 27.28
N ILE A 96 -0.71 8.70 26.08
CA ILE A 96 -1.52 8.53 24.89
C ILE A 96 -1.29 7.08 24.45
N HIS A 97 -2.25 6.19 24.73
CA HIS A 97 -2.19 4.82 24.25
C HIS A 97 -2.20 4.84 22.73
N THR A 98 -1.04 4.52 22.14
CA THR A 98 -0.96 4.23 20.71
C THR A 98 -1.72 2.94 20.42
N MET A 99 -2.49 2.92 19.34
CA MET A 99 -3.03 1.67 18.81
C MET A 99 -1.90 0.64 18.70
N GLU A 100 -2.19 -0.61 19.06
CA GLU A 100 -1.22 -1.70 19.06
C GLU A 100 -0.44 -1.75 17.75
N ASP A 101 0.88 -2.08 17.83
CA ASP A 101 1.83 -2.09 16.72
C ASP A 101 1.48 -3.21 15.70
N PHE A 102 0.62 -2.91 14.76
CA PHE A 102 0.39 -3.73 13.57
C PHE A 102 0.36 -2.85 12.31
N GLU A 103 0.77 -3.40 11.20
CA GLU A 103 0.67 -2.73 9.91
C GLU A 103 -0.55 -3.19 9.13
N THR A 104 -1.21 -2.23 8.49
CA THR A 104 -2.30 -2.53 7.56
C THR A 104 -1.77 -2.59 6.14
N THR A 105 -2.11 -3.63 5.40
CA THR A 105 -1.80 -3.80 3.99
C THR A 105 -3.06 -3.88 3.15
N ILE A 106 -3.06 -3.24 1.96
CA ILE A 106 -4.18 -3.28 1.02
C ILE A 106 -3.66 -3.74 -0.34
N ASP A 107 -4.20 -4.86 -0.83
CA ASP A 107 -3.86 -5.47 -2.12
C ASP A 107 -5.13 -5.63 -2.97
N LEU A 108 -5.36 -4.68 -3.86
CA LEU A 108 -6.52 -4.64 -4.77
C LEU A 108 -6.07 -4.73 -6.23
N ASN A 109 -6.87 -5.40 -7.06
CA ASN A 109 -6.62 -5.55 -8.49
C ASN A 109 -7.01 -4.29 -9.27
N MET A 110 -6.29 -3.18 -9.03
CA MET A 110 -6.51 -1.92 -9.72
C MET A 110 -5.22 -1.12 -9.85
N ASP A 111 -5.20 -0.23 -10.84
CA ASP A 111 -4.10 0.71 -11.03
C ASP A 111 -4.20 1.84 -10.00
N ALA A 112 -3.15 1.98 -9.19
CA ALA A 112 -3.03 3.00 -8.16
C ALA A 112 -1.57 3.45 -8.06
N PHE A 113 -1.19 4.41 -8.91
CA PHE A 113 0.17 4.93 -9.03
C PHE A 113 0.16 6.32 -9.65
N ILE A 114 1.28 7.03 -9.58
CA ILE A 114 1.48 8.35 -10.21
C ILE A 114 2.18 8.14 -11.57
N PRO A 115 1.48 8.32 -12.71
CA PRO A 115 2.08 8.19 -14.04
C PRO A 115 3.14 9.27 -14.30
N ASP A 116 4.15 8.96 -15.13
CA ASP A 116 5.15 9.95 -15.56
C ASP A 116 4.54 11.08 -16.39
N SER A 117 3.41 10.82 -17.05
CA SER A 117 2.65 11.85 -17.77
C SER A 117 1.99 12.87 -16.83
N TYR A 118 1.76 12.53 -15.57
CA TYR A 118 1.19 13.42 -14.56
C TYR A 118 2.26 14.13 -13.75
N ILE A 119 3.22 13.40 -13.19
CA ILE A 119 4.40 13.95 -12.51
C ILE A 119 5.65 13.31 -13.11
N SER A 120 6.36 14.04 -13.95
CA SER A 120 7.57 13.56 -14.63
C SER A 120 8.83 13.64 -13.77
N ASN A 121 8.87 14.54 -12.80
CA ASN A 121 10.02 14.70 -11.91
C ASN A 121 10.01 13.62 -10.83
N GLU A 122 11.02 12.74 -10.85
CA GLU A 122 11.13 11.59 -9.94
C GLU A 122 11.22 11.98 -8.45
N TYR A 123 11.88 13.10 -8.13
CA TYR A 123 12.00 13.58 -6.74
C TYR A 123 10.67 14.11 -6.23
N GLN A 124 9.94 14.88 -7.05
CA GLN A 124 8.61 15.36 -6.70
C GLN A 124 7.64 14.18 -6.55
N LYS A 125 7.71 13.20 -7.46
CA LYS A 125 6.90 11.99 -7.40
C LYS A 125 7.13 11.22 -6.10
N LEU A 126 8.40 11.05 -5.69
CA LEU A 126 8.73 10.38 -4.43
C LEU A 126 8.22 11.16 -3.21
N ASP A 127 8.35 12.48 -3.21
CA ASP A 127 7.85 13.34 -2.14
C ASP A 127 6.32 13.21 -2.03
N ILE A 128 5.60 13.28 -3.14
CA ILE A 128 4.16 13.08 -3.16
C ILE A 128 3.76 11.68 -2.67
N TYR A 129 4.47 10.63 -3.08
CA TYR A 129 4.21 9.27 -2.56
C TYR A 129 4.37 9.20 -1.04
N LYS A 130 5.42 9.80 -0.46
CA LYS A 130 5.63 9.84 0.99
C LYS A 130 4.49 10.56 1.72
N ARG A 131 4.05 11.68 1.17
CA ARG A 131 2.98 12.47 1.76
C ARG A 131 1.63 11.75 1.65
N ILE A 132 1.34 11.09 0.52
CA ILE A 132 0.16 10.23 0.36
C ILE A 132 0.20 9.08 1.37
N ALA A 133 1.38 8.48 1.59
CA ALA A 133 1.54 7.42 2.59
C ALA A 133 1.30 7.89 4.04
N GLY A 134 1.43 9.18 4.30
CA GLY A 134 1.18 9.82 5.60
C GLY A 134 -0.25 10.32 5.81
N ILE A 135 -1.19 10.06 4.91
CA ILE A 135 -2.60 10.44 5.07
C ILE A 135 -3.22 9.59 6.19
N GLU A 136 -3.63 10.24 7.27
CA GLU A 136 -4.28 9.61 8.42
C GLU A 136 -5.73 10.08 8.60
N THR A 137 -6.04 11.32 8.19
CA THR A 137 -7.35 11.96 8.38
C THR A 137 -8.03 12.29 7.05
N GLN A 138 -9.32 12.60 7.11
CA GLN A 138 -10.06 13.13 5.96
C GLN A 138 -9.49 14.47 5.50
N GLN A 139 -9.06 15.33 6.44
CA GLN A 139 -8.45 16.61 6.10
C GLN A 139 -7.16 16.45 5.31
N ASP A 140 -6.27 15.52 5.72
CA ASP A 140 -5.02 15.24 4.98
C ASP A 140 -5.32 14.78 3.55
N TYR A 141 -6.39 13.99 3.38
CA TYR A 141 -6.83 13.55 2.06
C TYR A 141 -7.31 14.72 1.20
N ASP A 142 -8.15 15.60 1.75
CA ASP A 142 -8.72 16.74 1.05
C ASP A 142 -7.62 17.75 0.69
N ASP A 143 -6.71 18.05 1.62
CA ASP A 143 -5.55 18.93 1.39
C ASP A 143 -4.63 18.38 0.29
N MET A 144 -4.36 17.07 0.28
CA MET A 144 -3.55 16.44 -0.75
C MET A 144 -4.24 16.46 -2.12
N LEU A 145 -5.55 16.25 -2.15
CA LEU A 145 -6.35 16.29 -3.38
C LEU A 145 -6.32 17.70 -3.98
N GLU A 146 -6.52 18.73 -3.15
CA GLU A 146 -6.49 20.14 -3.57
C GLU A 146 -5.09 20.52 -4.08
N GLU A 147 -4.03 20.16 -3.37
CA GLU A 147 -2.65 20.44 -3.78
C GLU A 147 -2.30 19.77 -5.12
N LEU A 148 -2.67 18.51 -5.31
CA LEU A 148 -2.38 17.81 -6.56
C LEU A 148 -3.13 18.42 -7.74
N LEU A 149 -4.37 18.83 -7.53
CA LEU A 149 -5.17 19.51 -8.55
C LEU A 149 -4.58 20.88 -8.92
N ASP A 150 -4.18 21.66 -7.92
CA ASP A 150 -3.61 23.00 -8.11
C ASP A 150 -2.25 22.96 -8.81
N ARG A 151 -1.38 22.03 -8.43
CA ARG A 151 0.01 21.96 -8.94
C ARG A 151 0.16 21.22 -10.27
N PHE A 152 -0.65 20.20 -10.48
CA PHE A 152 -0.48 19.28 -11.61
C PHE A 152 -1.72 19.15 -12.49
N GLY A 153 -2.83 19.80 -12.12
CA GLY A 153 -4.07 19.78 -12.90
C GLY A 153 -4.90 18.52 -12.66
N GLU A 154 -5.76 18.19 -13.66
CA GLU A 154 -6.69 17.07 -13.57
C GLU A 154 -5.98 15.74 -13.30
N MET A 155 -6.41 15.06 -12.26
CA MET A 155 -5.78 13.81 -11.81
C MET A 155 -6.22 12.60 -12.63
N PRO A 156 -5.28 11.79 -13.12
CA PRO A 156 -5.59 10.48 -13.69
C PRO A 156 -6.28 9.57 -12.68
N LYS A 157 -7.13 8.66 -13.16
CA LYS A 157 -7.84 7.70 -12.31
C LYS A 157 -6.91 6.88 -11.40
N ALA A 158 -5.70 6.54 -11.85
CA ALA A 158 -4.71 5.83 -11.05
C ALA A 158 -4.25 6.64 -9.83
N VAL A 159 -4.14 7.97 -9.95
CA VAL A 159 -3.79 8.87 -8.84
C VAL A 159 -4.95 9.00 -7.86
N LEU A 160 -6.18 9.14 -8.36
CA LEU A 160 -7.37 9.16 -7.51
C LEU A 160 -7.52 7.85 -6.73
N ASN A 161 -7.33 6.71 -7.38
CA ASN A 161 -7.32 5.40 -6.71
C ASN A 161 -6.27 5.34 -5.60
N LEU A 162 -5.06 5.86 -5.86
CA LEU A 162 -3.97 5.90 -4.89
C LEU A 162 -4.34 6.68 -3.63
N LEU A 163 -4.94 7.87 -3.79
CA LEU A 163 -5.41 8.69 -2.68
C LEU A 163 -6.52 8.00 -1.87
N VAL A 164 -7.50 7.41 -2.56
CA VAL A 164 -8.59 6.67 -1.89
C VAL A 164 -8.06 5.49 -1.10
N ILE A 165 -7.10 4.73 -1.67
CA ILE A 165 -6.47 3.59 -0.98
C ILE A 165 -5.67 4.06 0.24
N ALA A 166 -4.96 5.18 0.17
CA ALA A 166 -4.23 5.72 1.30
C ALA A 166 -5.16 6.08 2.47
N ARG A 167 -6.25 6.82 2.20
CA ARG A 167 -7.28 7.12 3.19
C ARG A 167 -7.92 5.85 3.76
N MET A 168 -8.27 4.91 2.88
CA MET A 168 -8.85 3.63 3.26
C MET A 168 -7.91 2.82 4.17
N LYS A 169 -6.60 2.88 3.93
CA LYS A 169 -5.61 2.23 4.78
C LYS A 169 -5.63 2.80 6.20
N ALA A 170 -5.67 4.12 6.35
CA ALA A 170 -5.77 4.76 7.66
C ALA A 170 -7.08 4.35 8.37
N GLN A 171 -8.20 4.33 7.65
CA GLN A 171 -9.49 3.88 8.19
C GLN A 171 -9.46 2.40 8.59
N ALA A 172 -8.92 1.53 7.74
CA ALA A 172 -8.78 0.11 8.03
C ALA A 172 -7.90 -0.15 9.26
N HIS A 173 -6.83 0.64 9.43
CA HIS A 173 -5.97 0.56 10.62
C HIS A 173 -6.76 0.88 11.90
N ARG A 174 -7.59 1.93 11.91
CA ARG A 174 -8.46 2.24 13.05
C ARG A 174 -9.50 1.14 13.35
N CYS A 175 -9.87 0.36 12.32
CA CYS A 175 -10.76 -0.80 12.45
C CYS A 175 -10.04 -2.09 12.85
N TYR A 176 -8.78 -2.05 13.26
CA TYR A 176 -7.95 -3.23 13.54
C TYR A 176 -7.79 -4.20 12.37
N VAL A 177 -7.82 -3.71 11.13
CA VAL A 177 -7.61 -4.52 9.92
C VAL A 177 -6.13 -4.58 9.59
N VAL A 178 -5.56 -5.79 9.54
CA VAL A 178 -4.14 -6.02 9.18
C VAL A 178 -3.96 -6.26 7.68
N GLU A 179 -4.94 -6.84 7.01
CA GLU A 179 -4.86 -7.10 5.56
C GLU A 179 -6.22 -6.93 4.90
N ILE A 180 -6.25 -6.23 3.77
CA ILE A 180 -7.35 -6.28 2.80
C ILE A 180 -6.79 -6.82 1.50
N LYS A 181 -7.27 -7.97 1.06
CA LYS A 181 -6.79 -8.63 -0.16
C LYS A 181 -7.93 -9.01 -1.07
N GLN A 182 -7.85 -8.55 -2.32
CA GLN A 182 -8.81 -8.94 -3.34
C GLN A 182 -8.45 -10.30 -3.94
N ILE A 183 -9.39 -11.24 -3.90
CA ILE A 183 -9.30 -12.57 -4.50
C ILE A 183 -10.49 -12.74 -5.43
N ALA A 184 -10.30 -12.58 -6.72
CA ALA A 184 -11.35 -12.52 -7.73
C ALA A 184 -12.38 -11.41 -7.42
N ARG A 185 -13.61 -11.75 -7.02
CA ARG A 185 -14.66 -10.79 -6.63
C ARG A 185 -14.72 -10.52 -5.13
N ASP A 186 -14.07 -11.37 -4.35
CA ASP A 186 -14.14 -11.31 -2.90
C ASP A 186 -13.02 -10.45 -2.32
N MET A 187 -13.33 -9.74 -1.25
CA MET A 187 -12.37 -9.02 -0.41
C MET A 187 -12.17 -9.82 0.86
N LYS A 188 -10.98 -10.39 1.05
CA LYS A 188 -10.56 -10.96 2.31
C LYS A 188 -10.06 -9.82 3.20
N ILE A 189 -10.71 -9.60 4.32
CA ILE A 189 -10.39 -8.55 5.30
C ILE A 189 -10.02 -9.26 6.59
N THR A 190 -8.71 -9.28 6.88
CA THR A 190 -8.16 -9.96 8.07
C THR A 190 -8.03 -8.96 9.19
N LEU A 191 -8.54 -9.32 10.36
CA LEU A 191 -8.46 -8.50 11.58
C LEU A 191 -7.22 -8.86 12.39
N TYR A 192 -6.77 -7.91 13.17
CA TYR A 192 -5.79 -8.14 14.21
C TYR A 192 -6.34 -9.11 15.27
N GLU A 193 -5.52 -10.01 15.79
CA GLU A 193 -5.97 -11.05 16.74
C GLU A 193 -6.59 -10.49 18.03
N ARG A 194 -6.18 -9.27 18.42
CA ARG A 194 -6.67 -8.54 19.61
C ARG A 194 -7.57 -7.35 19.23
N ALA A 195 -8.25 -7.44 18.09
CA ALA A 195 -9.15 -6.37 17.64
C ALA A 195 -10.25 -6.12 18.68
N LYS A 196 -10.40 -4.87 19.10
CA LYS A 196 -11.44 -4.43 20.05
C LYS A 196 -12.70 -4.04 19.27
N LEU A 197 -13.42 -5.02 18.81
CA LEU A 197 -14.69 -4.83 18.10
C LEU A 197 -15.83 -5.36 18.94
N ASN A 198 -16.94 -4.63 19.00
CA ASN A 198 -18.17 -5.07 19.66
C ASN A 198 -18.73 -6.32 18.99
N PRO A 199 -18.69 -7.50 19.66
CA PRO A 199 -19.15 -8.74 19.05
C PRO A 199 -20.64 -8.73 18.70
N ALA A 200 -21.46 -7.97 19.43
CA ALA A 200 -22.90 -7.86 19.20
C ALA A 200 -23.23 -7.14 17.88
N GLY A 201 -22.32 -6.30 17.37
CA GLY A 201 -22.49 -5.61 16.10
C GLY A 201 -22.21 -6.49 14.87
N ILE A 202 -21.40 -7.54 14.99
CA ILE A 202 -21.03 -8.41 13.86
C ILE A 202 -22.25 -9.07 13.21
N PRO A 203 -23.20 -9.67 13.96
CA PRO A 203 -24.43 -10.22 13.36
C PRO A 203 -25.27 -9.17 12.64
N VAL A 204 -25.33 -7.93 13.16
CA VAL A 204 -26.06 -6.82 12.54
C VAL A 204 -25.44 -6.45 11.21
N LEU A 205 -24.11 -6.36 11.17
CA LEU A 205 -23.35 -6.11 9.95
C LEU A 205 -23.58 -7.22 8.91
N MET A 206 -23.54 -8.49 9.33
CA MET A 206 -23.81 -9.64 8.47
C MET A 206 -25.26 -9.63 7.94
N GLN A 207 -26.23 -9.21 8.75
CA GLN A 207 -27.64 -9.10 8.32
C GLN A 207 -27.81 -8.00 7.26
N LYS A 208 -27.08 -6.88 7.39
CA LYS A 208 -27.12 -5.76 6.44
C LYS A 208 -26.58 -6.18 5.07
N TYR A 209 -25.45 -6.85 5.03
CA TYR A 209 -24.80 -7.30 3.78
C TYR A 209 -25.26 -8.68 3.31
N ARG A 210 -26.11 -9.35 4.08
CA ARG A 210 -26.73 -10.65 3.74
C ARG A 210 -25.68 -11.67 3.24
N ARG A 211 -25.88 -12.16 1.99
CA ARG A 211 -24.96 -13.13 1.38
C ARG A 211 -23.62 -12.55 0.95
N GLY A 212 -23.51 -11.23 0.88
CA GLY A 212 -22.28 -10.53 0.50
C GLY A 212 -21.24 -10.46 1.62
N LEU A 213 -21.54 -10.88 2.85
CA LEU A 213 -20.61 -10.86 3.96
C LEU A 213 -20.62 -12.17 4.73
N GLN A 214 -19.42 -12.72 4.95
CA GLN A 214 -19.21 -13.88 5.82
C GLN A 214 -18.14 -13.52 6.85
N PHE A 215 -18.37 -13.89 8.10
CA PHE A 215 -17.38 -13.76 9.16
C PHE A 215 -16.84 -15.14 9.51
N LYS A 216 -15.52 -15.28 9.58
CA LYS A 216 -14.81 -16.49 10.00
C LYS A 216 -14.02 -16.19 11.25
N ASN A 217 -14.44 -16.78 12.37
CA ASN A 217 -13.75 -16.67 13.65
C ASN A 217 -12.76 -17.84 13.77
N GLU A 218 -11.60 -17.68 13.13
CA GLU A 218 -10.49 -18.61 13.17
C GLU A 218 -9.36 -18.01 14.02
N GLN A 219 -8.17 -18.59 13.99
CA GLN A 219 -6.98 -18.04 14.67
C GLN A 219 -6.66 -16.61 14.20
N GLU A 220 -6.94 -16.31 12.92
CA GLU A 220 -6.96 -14.97 12.36
C GLU A 220 -8.42 -14.64 11.99
N PRO A 221 -9.14 -13.82 12.80
CA PRO A 221 -10.51 -13.44 12.48
C PRO A 221 -10.56 -12.66 11.16
N LYS A 222 -11.53 -13.00 10.30
CA LYS A 222 -11.61 -12.36 8.98
C LYS A 222 -13.03 -12.26 8.46
N PHE A 223 -13.27 -11.19 7.71
CA PHE A 223 -14.44 -11.05 6.87
C PHE A 223 -14.10 -11.45 5.43
N ILE A 224 -15.06 -12.12 4.78
CA ILE A 224 -15.08 -12.29 3.33
C ILE A 224 -16.22 -11.43 2.83
N PHE A 225 -15.88 -10.34 2.17
CA PHE A 225 -16.83 -9.37 1.66
C PHE A 225 -16.90 -9.44 0.14
N THR A 226 -18.08 -9.71 -0.39
CA THR A 226 -18.38 -9.72 -1.83
C THR A 226 -19.26 -8.52 -2.13
N PRO A 227 -18.73 -7.45 -2.77
CA PRO A 227 -19.54 -6.29 -3.16
C PRO A 227 -20.70 -6.68 -4.07
N GLU A 228 -21.90 -6.21 -3.80
CA GLU A 228 -23.08 -6.43 -4.65
C GLU A 228 -23.05 -5.45 -5.85
N GLY A 229 -23.24 -6.00 -7.06
CA GLY A 229 -23.38 -5.22 -8.30
C GLY A 229 -22.06 -4.86 -9.00
N ALA A 230 -22.19 -4.18 -10.16
CA ALA A 230 -21.06 -3.67 -10.97
C ALA A 230 -20.55 -2.29 -10.50
N GLY A 231 -20.83 -1.93 -9.24
CA GLY A 231 -20.42 -0.65 -8.65
C GLY A 231 -18.92 -0.55 -8.42
N ASN A 232 -18.47 0.65 -8.04
CA ASN A 232 -17.08 0.91 -7.72
C ASN A 232 -16.69 0.13 -6.45
N THR A 233 -15.80 -0.84 -6.59
CA THR A 233 -15.25 -1.67 -5.51
C THR A 233 -14.71 -0.85 -4.35
N LEU A 234 -14.04 0.28 -4.63
CA LEU A 234 -13.51 1.17 -3.61
C LEU A 234 -14.62 1.80 -2.76
N THR A 235 -15.71 2.24 -3.39
CA THR A 235 -16.85 2.81 -2.67
C THR A 235 -17.48 1.79 -1.74
N ALA A 236 -17.77 0.58 -2.26
CA ALA A 236 -18.37 -0.48 -1.46
C ALA A 236 -17.47 -0.89 -0.27
N LEU A 237 -16.15 -0.92 -0.46
CA LEU A 237 -15.20 -1.23 0.59
C LEU A 237 -15.09 -0.09 1.61
N THR A 238 -15.13 1.17 1.17
CA THR A 238 -15.14 2.33 2.06
C THR A 238 -16.41 2.34 2.94
N ASP A 239 -17.56 2.06 2.35
CA ASP A 239 -18.84 1.96 3.08
C ASP A 239 -18.78 0.85 4.11
N PHE A 240 -18.25 -0.33 3.74
CA PHE A 240 -18.04 -1.43 4.67
C PHE A 240 -17.12 -1.06 5.84
N LEU A 241 -15.99 -0.41 5.56
CA LEU A 241 -15.05 0.04 6.61
C LEU A 241 -15.69 1.08 7.53
N THR A 242 -16.54 1.95 7.01
CA THR A 242 -17.27 2.94 7.83
C THR A 242 -18.22 2.26 8.81
N GLU A 243 -18.91 1.22 8.36
CA GLU A 243 -19.76 0.41 9.24
C GLU A 243 -18.93 -0.37 10.27
N LEU A 244 -17.79 -0.92 9.85
CA LEU A 244 -16.89 -1.65 10.73
C LEU A 244 -16.30 -0.72 11.80
N GLU A 245 -15.93 0.52 11.43
CA GLU A 245 -15.42 1.55 12.35
C GLU A 245 -16.42 1.88 13.47
N SER A 246 -17.72 1.82 13.16
CA SER A 246 -18.78 2.02 14.18
C SER A 246 -18.85 0.91 15.23
N LEU A 247 -18.20 -0.22 14.99
CA LEU A 247 -18.12 -1.35 15.92
C LEU A 247 -16.85 -1.33 16.79
N VAL A 248 -15.94 -0.39 16.57
CA VAL A 248 -14.71 -0.26 17.37
C VAL A 248 -15.07 0.20 18.76
N GLU A 249 -14.62 -0.51 19.79
CA GLU A 249 -14.75 -0.15 21.19
C GLU A 249 -13.63 0.83 21.60
N GLU A 250 -13.96 1.87 22.35
CA GLU A 250 -13.02 2.87 22.88
C GLU A 250 -12.06 2.30 23.94
#